data_db2e24f0b0bcb46154ae20ab6b454d88
#
_entry.id   db2e24f0b0bcb46154ae20ab6b454d88
#
_cell.length_a   1.000
_cell.length_b   1.000
_cell.length_c   1.000
_cell.angle_alpha   90.00
_cell.angle_beta   90.00
_cell.angle_gamma   90.00
#
_symmetry.space_group_name_H-M   'P 1'
#
loop_
_entity.id
_entity.type
_entity.pdbx_description
1 polymer ?
#
loop_
_entity_poly.entity_id
_entity_poly.type
_entity_poly.pdbx_seq_one_letter_code
_entity_poly.pdbx_strand_id
1 'polypeptide(L)'
;MIMVIVGYAAVKFHVVESKESATISRLIVYILQPCLICRAYQIEITPDRVNGFVCALVFGVATYIIWIILLRLLGKRMKLDEVDQCNLIFSNVGNLALPLIGMILGNEYVFYASALQIPFNLFVWTYGISFISGQKHLNFRKILLTPILLH
;
A
#
# COMPACT_ATOMS: atom_id res chain seq x y z
N MET A 1 4.38 -9.71 14.82
CA MET A 1 5.55 -10.19 15.58
C MET A 1 5.80 -11.69 15.35
N ILE A 2 4.87 -12.60 15.61
CA ILE A 2 5.07 -14.06 15.45
C ILE A 2 5.52 -14.43 14.03
N MET A 3 4.91 -13.88 12.98
CA MET A 3 5.31 -14.15 11.58
C MET A 3 6.74 -13.71 11.25
N VAL A 4 7.22 -12.63 11.86
CA VAL A 4 8.60 -12.16 11.68
C VAL A 4 9.58 -13.15 12.31
N ILE A 5 9.24 -13.67 13.50
CA ILE A 5 10.04 -14.71 14.19
C ILE A 5 10.07 -16.00 13.37
N VAL A 6 8.93 -16.42 12.84
CA VAL A 6 8.83 -17.61 11.96
C VAL A 6 9.64 -17.40 10.68
N GLY A 7 9.55 -16.24 10.04
CA GLY A 7 10.35 -15.91 8.85
C GLY A 7 11.85 -15.89 9.14
N TYR A 8 12.26 -15.29 10.25
CA TYR A 8 13.64 -15.31 10.69
C TYR A 8 14.15 -16.75 10.98
N ALA A 9 13.34 -17.55 11.65
CA ALA A 9 13.68 -18.95 11.94
C ALA A 9 13.80 -19.76 10.62
N ALA A 10 12.93 -19.56 9.66
CA ALA A 10 12.97 -20.23 8.36
C ALA A 10 14.28 -19.93 7.61
N VAL A 11 14.74 -18.66 7.61
CA VAL A 11 16.02 -18.28 7.02
C VAL A 11 17.19 -18.84 7.83
N LYS A 12 17.15 -18.81 9.16
CA LYS A 12 18.20 -19.31 10.04
C LYS A 12 18.39 -20.83 9.95
N PHE A 13 17.30 -21.57 9.75
CA PHE A 13 17.32 -23.03 9.56
C PHE A 13 17.55 -23.45 8.09
N HIS A 14 17.90 -22.50 7.21
CA HIS A 14 18.16 -22.76 5.77
C HIS A 14 16.97 -23.41 5.04
N VAL A 15 15.75 -23.21 5.54
CA VAL A 15 14.53 -23.65 4.87
C VAL A 15 14.22 -22.76 3.66
N VAL A 16 14.62 -21.49 3.72
CA VAL A 16 14.49 -20.49 2.65
C VAL A 16 15.77 -19.68 2.58
N GLU A 17 16.36 -19.58 1.40
CA GLU A 17 17.49 -18.68 1.16
C GLU A 17 17.01 -17.24 0.97
N SER A 18 17.84 -16.25 1.33
CA SER A 18 17.50 -14.81 1.19
C SER A 18 17.19 -14.44 -0.27
N LYS A 19 17.78 -15.10 -1.25
CA LYS A 19 17.50 -14.90 -2.68
C LYS A 19 16.12 -15.43 -3.07
N GLU A 20 15.69 -16.53 -2.49
CA GLU A 20 14.36 -17.11 -2.71
C GLU A 20 13.25 -16.27 -2.10
N SER A 21 13.52 -15.62 -0.96
CA SER A 21 12.61 -14.67 -0.33
C SER A 21 12.24 -13.52 -1.28
N ALA A 22 13.20 -13.00 -2.04
CA ALA A 22 12.93 -11.97 -3.04
C ALA A 22 12.04 -12.48 -4.18
N THR A 23 12.24 -13.72 -4.61
CA THR A 23 11.41 -14.36 -5.65
C THR A 23 9.98 -14.59 -5.17
N ILE A 24 9.81 -15.08 -3.93
CA ILE A 24 8.51 -15.26 -3.30
C ILE A 24 7.78 -13.92 -3.17
N SER A 25 8.48 -12.88 -2.73
CA SER A 25 7.91 -11.53 -2.61
C SER A 25 7.43 -10.99 -3.95
N ARG A 26 8.19 -11.19 -5.02
CA ARG A 26 7.78 -10.82 -6.40
C ARG A 26 6.53 -11.58 -6.82
N LEU A 27 6.46 -12.87 -6.59
CA LEU A 27 5.30 -13.70 -6.92
C LEU A 27 4.04 -13.22 -6.17
N ILE A 28 4.19 -12.88 -4.90
CA ILE A 28 3.09 -12.32 -4.10
C ILE A 28 2.60 -11.00 -4.69
N VAL A 29 3.52 -10.06 -4.96
CA VAL A 29 3.16 -8.71 -5.41
C VAL A 29 2.63 -8.70 -6.85
N TYR A 30 3.26 -9.45 -7.76
CA TYR A 30 2.92 -9.37 -9.19
C TYR A 30 1.85 -10.35 -9.63
N ILE A 31 1.64 -11.45 -8.89
CA ILE A 31 0.67 -12.48 -9.29
C ILE A 31 -0.45 -12.61 -8.25
N LEU A 32 -0.13 -12.91 -6.99
CA LEU A 32 -1.16 -13.21 -6.00
C LEU A 32 -2.00 -12.00 -5.65
N GLN A 33 -1.40 -10.83 -5.53
CA GLN A 33 -2.11 -9.60 -5.17
C GLN A 33 -3.09 -9.12 -6.26
N PRO A 34 -2.71 -9.05 -7.56
CA PRO A 34 -3.67 -8.80 -8.64
C PRO A 34 -4.79 -9.84 -8.71
N CYS A 35 -4.47 -11.13 -8.54
CA CYS A 35 -5.48 -12.19 -8.52
C CYS A 35 -6.47 -12.03 -7.37
N LEU A 36 -5.98 -11.66 -6.17
CA LEU A 36 -6.83 -11.39 -5.01
C LEU A 36 -7.79 -10.22 -5.29
N ILE A 37 -7.28 -9.16 -5.88
CA ILE A 37 -8.08 -7.99 -6.26
C ILE A 37 -9.12 -8.38 -7.32
N CYS A 38 -8.70 -9.06 -8.40
CA CYS A 38 -9.63 -9.53 -9.42
C CYS A 38 -10.75 -10.41 -8.84
N ARG A 39 -10.41 -11.29 -7.89
CA ARG A 39 -11.40 -12.12 -7.20
C ARG A 39 -12.36 -11.28 -6.35
N ALA A 40 -11.88 -10.23 -5.70
CA ALA A 40 -12.70 -9.35 -4.88
C ALA A 40 -13.73 -8.56 -5.71
N TYR A 41 -13.44 -8.33 -7.01
CA TYR A 41 -14.38 -7.68 -7.93
C TYR A 41 -15.36 -8.64 -8.60
N GLN A 42 -15.25 -9.96 -8.38
CA GLN A 42 -16.22 -10.96 -8.85
C GLN A 42 -17.42 -11.07 -7.90
N ILE A 43 -18.05 -9.94 -7.61
CA ILE A 43 -19.26 -9.84 -6.79
C ILE A 43 -20.35 -9.13 -7.58
N GLU A 44 -21.59 -9.37 -7.25
CA GLU A 44 -22.71 -8.62 -7.82
C GLU A 44 -22.61 -7.14 -7.46
N ILE A 45 -22.60 -6.28 -8.46
CA ILE A 45 -22.49 -4.84 -8.26
C ILE A 45 -23.89 -4.31 -7.94
N THR A 46 -24.14 -4.02 -6.67
CA THR A 46 -25.35 -3.37 -6.20
C THR A 46 -25.08 -1.88 -5.92
N PRO A 47 -26.11 -1.00 -5.98
CA PRO A 47 -25.94 0.42 -5.67
C PRO A 47 -25.34 0.66 -4.27
N ASP A 48 -25.71 -0.16 -3.29
CA ASP A 48 -25.18 -0.06 -1.93
C ASP A 48 -23.69 -0.39 -1.85
N ARG A 49 -23.25 -1.38 -2.63
CA ARG A 49 -21.82 -1.74 -2.73
C ARG A 49 -21.01 -0.65 -3.40
N VAL A 50 -21.54 -0.03 -4.45
CA VAL A 50 -20.89 1.11 -5.10
C VAL A 50 -20.77 2.29 -4.15
N ASN A 51 -21.83 2.62 -3.42
CA ASN A 51 -21.81 3.68 -2.42
C ASN A 51 -20.79 3.41 -1.32
N GLY A 52 -20.72 2.17 -0.83
CA GLY A 52 -19.73 1.75 0.16
C GLY A 52 -18.30 1.88 -0.35
N PHE A 53 -18.05 1.49 -1.62
CA PHE A 53 -16.75 1.64 -2.27
C PHE A 53 -16.33 3.10 -2.41
N VAL A 54 -17.24 3.96 -2.88
CA VAL A 54 -16.99 5.41 -3.00
C VAL A 54 -16.75 6.02 -1.63
N CYS A 55 -17.52 5.64 -0.63
CA CYS A 55 -17.32 6.09 0.75
C CYS A 55 -15.92 5.69 1.27
N ALA A 56 -15.50 4.44 1.07
CA ALA A 56 -14.17 3.97 1.44
C ALA A 56 -13.07 4.74 0.70
N LEU A 57 -13.25 5.02 -0.59
CA LEU A 57 -12.31 5.80 -1.39
C LEU A 57 -12.17 7.24 -0.86
N VAL A 58 -13.29 7.92 -0.61
CA VAL A 58 -13.30 9.29 -0.06
C VAL A 58 -12.64 9.32 1.31
N PHE A 59 -12.97 8.35 2.17
CA PHE A 59 -12.35 8.19 3.48
C PHE A 59 -10.82 7.97 3.38
N GLY A 60 -10.38 7.14 2.43
CA GLY A 60 -8.96 6.92 2.16
C GLY A 60 -8.24 8.20 1.74
N VAL A 61 -8.80 8.97 0.81
CA VAL A 61 -8.24 10.26 0.39
C VAL A 61 -8.16 11.22 1.58
N ALA A 62 -9.24 11.36 2.34
CA ALA A 62 -9.28 12.23 3.52
C ALA A 62 -8.21 11.82 4.55
N THR A 63 -8.06 10.55 4.81
CA THR A 63 -7.06 10.01 5.74
C THR A 63 -5.63 10.39 5.31
N TYR A 64 -5.26 10.22 4.03
CA TYR A 64 -3.93 10.61 3.56
C TYR A 64 -3.70 12.12 3.64
N ILE A 65 -4.69 12.93 3.30
CA ILE A 65 -4.60 14.40 3.43
C ILE A 65 -4.37 14.78 4.89
N ILE A 66 -5.14 14.22 5.83
CA ILE A 66 -4.99 14.48 7.26
C ILE A 66 -3.59 14.07 7.75
N TRP A 67 -3.10 12.88 7.38
CA TRP A 67 -1.76 12.41 7.76
C TRP A 67 -0.66 13.32 7.20
N ILE A 68 -0.76 13.74 5.96
CA ILE A 68 0.21 14.66 5.33
C ILE A 68 0.24 16.00 6.07
N ILE A 69 -0.92 16.57 6.39
CA ILE A 69 -1.01 17.84 7.13
C ILE A 69 -0.44 17.67 8.54
N LEU A 70 -0.86 16.61 9.24
CA LEU A 70 -0.42 16.32 10.61
C LEU A 70 1.10 16.18 10.70
N LEU A 71 1.70 15.41 9.79
CA LEU A 71 3.15 15.19 9.80
C LEU A 71 3.94 16.40 9.30
N ARG A 72 3.37 17.23 8.43
CA ARG A 72 4.01 18.54 8.11
C ARG A 72 4.08 19.47 9.31
N LEU A 73 3.05 19.45 10.16
CA LEU A 73 2.99 20.29 11.37
C LEU A 73 3.86 19.71 12.49
N LEU A 74 3.74 18.43 12.75
CA LEU A 74 4.42 17.74 13.87
C LEU A 74 5.82 17.26 13.53
N GLY A 75 6.10 16.89 12.28
CA GLY A 75 7.38 16.32 11.86
C GLY A 75 8.56 17.24 12.11
N LYS A 76 8.36 18.56 11.89
CA LYS A 76 9.37 19.57 12.23
C LYS A 76 9.64 19.64 13.73
N ARG A 77 8.60 19.46 14.56
CA ARG A 77 8.73 19.50 16.02
C ARG A 77 9.35 18.23 16.59
N MET A 78 9.11 17.10 15.93
CA MET A 78 9.66 15.79 16.30
C MET A 78 11.03 15.51 15.68
N LYS A 79 11.57 16.42 14.86
CA LYS A 79 12.83 16.26 14.11
C LYS A 79 12.86 14.98 13.26
N LEU A 80 11.71 14.62 12.68
CA LEU A 80 11.59 13.46 11.82
C LEU A 80 12.20 13.75 10.45
N ASP A 81 13.01 12.84 9.97
CA ASP A 81 13.56 12.87 8.62
C ASP A 81 12.45 12.70 7.56
N GLU A 82 12.71 13.10 6.32
CA GLU A 82 11.75 13.00 5.21
C GLU A 82 11.35 11.55 4.96
N VAL A 83 12.29 10.62 5.11
CA VAL A 83 12.06 9.17 4.97
C VAL A 83 11.16 8.65 6.09
N ASP A 84 11.38 9.08 7.32
CA ASP A 84 10.56 8.68 8.47
C ASP A 84 9.12 9.19 8.32
N GLN A 85 8.95 10.43 7.87
CA GLN A 85 7.63 11.00 7.60
C GLN A 85 6.91 10.22 6.50
N CYS A 86 7.58 9.83 5.41
CA CYS A 86 7.00 8.99 4.37
C CYS A 86 6.59 7.62 4.88
N ASN A 87 7.42 6.97 5.68
CA ASN A 87 7.11 5.67 6.27
C ASN A 87 5.89 5.71 7.20
N LEU A 88 5.69 6.81 7.92
CA LEU A 88 4.52 7.01 8.78
C LEU A 88 3.23 7.29 7.97
N ILE A 89 3.34 8.00 6.84
CA ILE A 89 2.18 8.28 5.97
C ILE A 89 1.79 7.01 5.20
N PHE A 90 2.76 6.33 4.60
CA PHE A 90 2.53 5.23 3.67
C PHE A 90 2.73 3.88 4.35
N SER A 91 1.73 3.44 5.10
CA SER A 91 1.70 2.08 5.65
C SER A 91 1.41 1.04 4.55
N ASN A 92 1.88 -0.19 4.75
CA ASN A 92 1.74 -1.27 3.78
C ASN A 92 0.31 -1.87 3.79
N VAL A 93 -0.63 -1.14 3.20
CA VAL A 93 -2.06 -1.55 3.14
C VAL A 93 -2.26 -2.73 2.19
N GLY A 94 -1.59 -2.72 1.02
CA GLY A 94 -1.84 -3.73 -0.01
C GLY A 94 -1.36 -5.13 0.35
N ASN A 95 -0.11 -5.24 0.79
CA ASN A 95 0.53 -6.56 0.95
C ASN A 95 0.11 -7.29 2.23
N LEU A 96 -0.25 -6.55 3.28
CA LEU A 96 -0.60 -7.14 4.57
C LEU A 96 -2.10 -7.04 4.86
N ALA A 97 -2.70 -5.88 4.67
CA ALA A 97 -4.07 -5.65 5.10
C ALA A 97 -5.10 -6.37 4.22
N LEU A 98 -4.93 -6.36 2.89
CA LEU A 98 -5.89 -7.03 1.99
C LEU A 98 -6.02 -8.54 2.24
N PRO A 99 -4.92 -9.32 2.31
CA PRO A 99 -5.01 -10.73 2.66
C PRO A 99 -5.60 -10.96 4.06
N LEU A 100 -5.22 -10.13 5.03
CA LEU A 100 -5.72 -10.25 6.40
C LEU A 100 -7.23 -9.99 6.49
N ILE A 101 -7.72 -8.96 5.80
CA ILE A 101 -9.15 -8.65 5.71
C ILE A 101 -9.90 -9.81 5.06
N GLY A 102 -9.36 -10.37 3.96
CA GLY A 102 -9.96 -11.52 3.29
C GLY A 102 -10.06 -12.75 4.18
N MET A 103 -9.08 -12.97 5.05
CA MET A 103 -9.06 -14.12 5.98
C MET A 103 -10.01 -13.93 7.19
N ILE A 104 -10.10 -12.72 7.73
CA ILE A 104 -10.87 -12.46 8.97
C ILE A 104 -12.31 -12.08 8.67
N LEU A 105 -12.53 -11.19 7.71
CA LEU A 105 -13.85 -10.62 7.42
C LEU A 105 -14.51 -11.24 6.19
N GLY A 106 -13.73 -11.85 5.31
CA GLY A 106 -14.21 -12.43 4.07
C GLY A 106 -13.92 -11.59 2.82
N ASN A 107 -14.06 -12.23 1.66
CA ASN A 107 -13.71 -11.63 0.36
C ASN A 107 -14.55 -10.39 0.00
N GLU A 108 -15.76 -10.29 0.54
CA GLU A 108 -16.64 -9.12 0.32
C GLU A 108 -16.00 -7.82 0.84
N TYR A 109 -15.32 -7.89 1.97
CA TYR A 109 -14.65 -6.74 2.57
C TYR A 109 -13.35 -6.36 1.87
N VAL A 110 -12.73 -7.30 1.15
CA VAL A 110 -11.57 -7.02 0.29
C VAL A 110 -11.93 -6.05 -0.82
N PHE A 111 -13.16 -6.11 -1.35
CA PHE A 111 -13.65 -5.15 -2.34
C PHE A 111 -13.60 -3.71 -1.80
N TYR A 112 -14.13 -3.46 -0.61
CA TYR A 112 -14.09 -2.12 0.01
C TYR A 112 -12.66 -1.71 0.40
N ALA A 113 -11.87 -2.65 0.91
CA ALA A 113 -10.49 -2.39 1.28
C ALA A 113 -9.61 -2.07 0.06
N SER A 114 -9.90 -2.65 -1.11
CA SER A 114 -9.19 -2.34 -2.36
C SER A 114 -9.41 -0.90 -2.81
N ALA A 115 -10.54 -0.26 -2.44
CA ALA A 115 -10.76 1.15 -2.68
C ALA A 115 -9.71 2.04 -2.01
N LEU A 116 -9.17 1.63 -0.85
CA LEU A 116 -8.10 2.34 -0.13
C LEU A 116 -6.75 2.25 -0.85
N GLN A 117 -6.56 1.23 -1.70
CA GLN A 117 -5.34 1.06 -2.50
C GLN A 117 -5.18 2.15 -3.57
N ILE A 118 -6.29 2.68 -4.08
CA ILE A 118 -6.28 3.74 -5.10
C ILE A 118 -5.64 5.02 -4.57
N PRO A 119 -6.15 5.65 -3.48
CA PRO A 119 -5.52 6.83 -2.91
C PRO A 119 -4.09 6.53 -2.39
N PHE A 120 -3.84 5.35 -1.83
CA PHE A 120 -2.49 4.94 -1.44
C PHE A 120 -1.51 5.08 -2.61
N ASN A 121 -1.77 4.41 -3.73
CA ASN A 121 -0.91 4.47 -4.91
C ASN A 121 -0.78 5.90 -5.44
N LEU A 122 -1.89 6.64 -5.52
CA LEU A 122 -1.88 8.02 -5.99
C LEU A 122 -0.94 8.89 -5.15
N PHE A 123 -1.07 8.84 -3.81
CA PHE A 123 -0.27 9.67 -2.91
C PHE A 123 1.19 9.19 -2.82
N VAL A 124 1.47 7.90 -2.86
CA VAL A 124 2.85 7.37 -2.89
C VAL A 124 3.59 7.89 -4.12
N TRP A 125 2.98 7.73 -5.30
CA TRP A 125 3.62 8.10 -6.56
C TRP A 125 3.69 9.60 -6.80
N THR A 126 2.78 10.38 -6.23
CA THR A 126 2.78 11.85 -6.36
C THR A 126 3.56 12.51 -5.24
N TYR A 127 3.05 12.41 -4.02
CA TYR A 127 3.61 13.08 -2.85
C TYR A 127 4.86 12.38 -2.33
N GLY A 128 4.84 11.06 -2.17
CA GLY A 128 5.94 10.30 -1.58
C GLY A 128 7.24 10.45 -2.36
N ILE A 129 7.21 10.21 -3.67
CA ILE A 129 8.40 10.35 -4.52
C ILE A 129 8.89 11.80 -4.57
N SER A 130 7.97 12.76 -4.72
CA SER A 130 8.33 14.18 -4.77
C SER A 130 8.98 14.67 -3.48
N PHE A 131 8.48 14.19 -2.35
CA PHE A 131 8.95 14.56 -1.03
C PHE A 131 10.35 14.01 -0.74
N ILE A 132 10.60 12.73 -1.04
CA ILE A 132 11.92 12.08 -0.86
C ILE A 132 12.96 12.62 -1.85
N SER A 133 12.54 12.93 -3.09
CA SER A 133 13.47 13.41 -4.13
C SER A 133 13.88 14.87 -3.96
N GLY A 134 13.30 15.61 -3.02
CA GLY A 134 13.56 17.06 -2.84
C GLY A 134 13.15 17.92 -4.04
N GLN A 135 12.49 17.35 -5.04
CA GLN A 135 12.08 18.06 -6.25
C GLN A 135 10.80 18.86 -6.01
N LYS A 136 10.91 20.19 -6.06
CA LYS A 136 9.78 21.11 -5.89
C LYS A 136 8.76 21.10 -7.05
N HIS A 137 9.05 20.44 -8.16
CA HIS A 137 8.19 20.38 -9.34
C HIS A 137 7.72 18.95 -9.61
N LEU A 138 6.43 18.73 -9.42
CA LEU A 138 5.71 17.54 -9.83
C LEU A 138 5.68 17.43 -11.36
N ASN A 139 6.59 16.67 -11.93
CA ASN A 139 6.54 16.35 -13.36
C ASN A 139 5.62 15.13 -13.56
N PHE A 140 4.33 15.37 -13.71
CA PHE A 140 3.28 14.34 -13.87
C PHE A 140 3.63 13.32 -14.99
N ARG A 141 4.30 13.74 -16.05
CA ARG A 141 4.77 12.86 -17.11
C ARG A 141 5.84 11.86 -16.63
N LYS A 142 6.76 12.29 -15.77
CA LYS A 142 7.78 11.41 -15.20
C LYS A 142 7.14 10.40 -14.23
N ILE A 143 6.17 10.81 -13.46
CA ILE A 143 5.49 9.97 -12.46
C ILE A 143 4.72 8.82 -13.13
N LEU A 144 4.05 9.07 -14.25
CA LEU A 144 3.32 8.06 -15.02
C LEU A 144 4.24 7.08 -15.77
N LEU A 145 5.44 7.50 -16.15
CA LEU A 145 6.39 6.68 -16.91
C LEU A 145 7.40 5.94 -16.01
N THR A 146 7.60 6.37 -14.78
CA THR A 146 8.58 5.78 -13.85
C THR A 146 8.28 4.31 -13.50
N PRO A 147 7.03 3.87 -13.24
CA PRO A 147 6.75 2.46 -12.99
C PRO A 147 6.99 1.55 -14.22
N ILE A 148 7.04 2.13 -15.43
CA ILE A 148 7.27 1.39 -16.68
C ILE A 148 8.77 1.26 -16.99
N LEU A 149 9.61 2.18 -16.47
CA LEU A 149 11.05 2.27 -16.77
C LEU A 149 11.96 1.65 -15.69
N LEU A 150 11.40 1.15 -14.58
CA LEU A 150 12.16 0.47 -13.52
C LEU A 150 12.21 -1.06 -13.68
N HIS A 151 12.12 -1.51 -14.93
CA HIS A 151 12.41 -2.89 -15.32
C HIS A 151 13.61 -2.95 -16.25
#